data_2b1a799e96be646a3349cd3887d19d86
#
_entry.id   2b1a799e96be646a3349cd3887d19d86
#
_cell.length_a   1.000
_cell.length_b   1.000
_cell.length_c   1.000
_cell.angle_alpha   90.00
_cell.angle_beta   90.00
_cell.angle_gamma   90.00
#
_symmetry.space_group_name_H-M   'P 1'
#
loop_
_entity.id
_entity.type
_entity.pdbx_description
1 polymer ?
#
loop_
_entity_poly.entity_id
_entity_poly.type
_entity_poly.pdbx_seq_one_letter_code
_entity_poly.pdbx_strand_id
1 'polypeptide(L)'
;IIHDTGVFKFSCTSAHTMEIAGKLMEKGIDFGAIIDNSFYRKTYIQNQILGRALLESITFFDGRCIFSAIRQSEMEFYGVDGKDMDGIIDQLRLTEGVEVAIFLYQSGAQEFKVSMRSRYLVDVSRIAAFFGGGGHVRAAGCSMSGSIHDVINNLSVHIARQLDAASGSQE
;
A
#
# COMPACT_ATOMS: atom_id res chain seq x y z
N ILE A 1 3.92 -3.91 -19.30
CA ILE A 1 3.57 -5.28 -18.86
C ILE A 1 3.90 -5.46 -17.37
N ILE A 2 5.17 -5.34 -16.93
CA ILE A 2 5.58 -5.67 -15.56
C ILE A 2 4.90 -4.82 -14.48
N HIS A 3 4.60 -3.55 -14.73
CA HIS A 3 3.86 -2.69 -13.79
C HIS A 3 2.43 -3.17 -13.58
N ASP A 4 1.69 -3.39 -14.68
CA ASP A 4 0.28 -3.76 -14.62
C ASP A 4 0.07 -5.17 -14.08
N THR A 5 1.04 -6.06 -14.29
CA THR A 5 1.01 -7.44 -13.82
C THR A 5 1.66 -7.63 -12.44
N GLY A 6 2.23 -6.59 -11.85
CA GLY A 6 3.00 -6.69 -10.60
C GLY A 6 4.13 -7.72 -10.70
N VAL A 7 4.93 -7.64 -11.77
CA VAL A 7 5.97 -8.62 -12.10
C VAL A 7 5.35 -10.02 -12.27
N PHE A 8 4.29 -10.11 -13.06
CA PHE A 8 3.56 -11.35 -13.37
C PHE A 8 2.86 -12.03 -12.18
N LYS A 9 2.66 -11.31 -11.07
CA LYS A 9 2.00 -11.85 -9.85
C LYS A 9 0.47 -11.72 -9.89
N PHE A 10 -0.06 -10.75 -10.62
CA PHE A 10 -1.49 -10.45 -10.56
C PHE A 10 -2.30 -11.36 -11.48
N SER A 11 -3.58 -11.53 -11.15
CA SER A 11 -4.50 -12.40 -11.89
C SER A 11 -4.77 -11.99 -13.34
N CYS A 12 -4.41 -10.76 -13.73
CA CYS A 12 -4.43 -10.31 -15.12
C CYS A 12 -3.28 -10.90 -15.96
N THR A 13 -2.31 -11.59 -15.37
CA THR A 13 -1.25 -12.29 -16.09
C THR A 13 -1.80 -13.55 -16.74
N SER A 14 -1.73 -13.61 -18.07
CA SER A 14 -2.16 -14.77 -18.85
C SER A 14 -0.96 -15.48 -19.50
N ALA A 15 -1.19 -16.68 -20.03
CA ALA A 15 -0.18 -17.38 -20.86
C ALA A 15 0.28 -16.50 -22.02
N HIS A 16 -0.65 -15.80 -22.67
CA HIS A 16 -0.32 -14.86 -23.76
C HIS A 16 0.55 -13.68 -23.29
N THR A 17 0.32 -13.17 -22.07
CA THR A 17 1.19 -12.14 -21.46
C THR A 17 2.64 -12.64 -21.33
N MET A 18 2.81 -13.88 -20.90
CA MET A 18 4.14 -14.51 -20.76
C MET A 18 4.80 -14.77 -22.11
N GLU A 19 4.05 -15.19 -23.13
CA GLU A 19 4.56 -15.35 -24.50
C GLU A 19 5.08 -14.03 -25.07
N ILE A 20 4.32 -12.95 -24.91
CA ILE A 20 4.75 -11.60 -25.36
C ILE A 20 6.01 -11.17 -24.61
N ALA A 21 6.06 -11.38 -23.30
CA ALA A 21 7.23 -11.05 -22.50
C ALA A 21 8.46 -11.84 -22.97
N GLY A 22 8.31 -13.15 -23.27
CA GLY A 22 9.36 -13.98 -23.83
C GLY A 22 9.88 -13.43 -25.18
N LYS A 23 9.00 -13.08 -26.10
CA LYS A 23 9.37 -12.48 -27.38
C LYS A 23 10.11 -11.13 -27.23
N LEU A 24 9.78 -10.35 -26.21
CA LEU A 24 10.50 -9.11 -25.90
C LEU A 24 11.90 -9.42 -25.37
N MET A 25 12.06 -10.44 -24.53
CA MET A 25 13.37 -10.89 -24.03
C MET A 25 14.27 -11.37 -25.18
N GLU A 26 13.73 -12.06 -26.20
CA GLU A 26 14.45 -12.46 -27.41
C GLU A 26 15.01 -11.26 -28.21
N LYS A 27 14.43 -10.05 -28.03
CA LYS A 27 14.94 -8.81 -28.62
C LYS A 27 16.11 -8.19 -27.86
N GLY A 28 16.59 -8.85 -26.80
CA GLY A 28 17.75 -8.42 -26.04
C GLY A 28 17.46 -7.32 -25.02
N ILE A 29 16.21 -7.17 -24.56
CA ILE A 29 15.93 -6.25 -23.46
C ILE A 29 16.58 -6.76 -22.16
N ASP A 30 17.15 -5.86 -21.39
CA ASP A 30 17.64 -6.17 -20.04
C ASP A 30 16.46 -6.24 -19.08
N PHE A 31 15.84 -7.40 -19.06
CA PHE A 31 14.66 -7.68 -18.23
C PHE A 31 14.96 -7.52 -16.74
N GLY A 32 16.15 -7.96 -16.29
CA GLY A 32 16.58 -7.82 -14.90
C GLY A 32 16.68 -6.36 -14.47
N ALA A 33 17.42 -5.56 -15.25
CA ALA A 33 17.56 -4.14 -14.96
C ALA A 33 16.24 -3.38 -14.98
N ILE A 34 15.30 -3.76 -15.85
CA ILE A 34 13.96 -3.15 -15.88
C ILE A 34 13.21 -3.43 -14.58
N ILE A 35 13.23 -4.67 -14.10
CA ILE A 35 12.57 -5.04 -12.84
C ILE A 35 13.22 -4.35 -11.65
N ASP A 36 14.55 -4.43 -11.55
CA ASP A 36 15.28 -3.83 -10.45
C ASP A 36 15.03 -2.32 -10.34
N ASN A 37 15.13 -1.61 -11.44
CA ASN A 37 14.90 -0.16 -11.46
C ASN A 37 13.44 0.22 -11.19
N SER A 38 12.48 -0.64 -11.55
CA SER A 38 11.06 -0.34 -11.40
C SER A 38 10.49 -0.70 -10.03
N PHE A 39 11.04 -1.74 -9.35
CA PHE A 39 10.39 -2.31 -8.15
C PHE A 39 11.32 -2.47 -6.95
N TYR A 40 12.61 -2.74 -7.17
CA TYR A 40 13.49 -3.15 -6.06
C TYR A 40 14.53 -2.10 -5.68
N ARG A 41 14.97 -1.28 -6.63
CA ARG A 41 16.02 -0.31 -6.37
C ARG A 41 15.51 0.84 -5.53
N LYS A 42 16.08 1.01 -4.35
CA LYS A 42 15.79 2.08 -3.40
C LYS A 42 17.07 2.80 -3.02
N THR A 43 16.98 4.08 -2.75
CA THR A 43 18.08 4.82 -2.15
C THR A 43 18.29 4.38 -0.71
N TYR A 44 19.45 4.69 -0.15
CA TYR A 44 19.75 4.42 1.26
C TYR A 44 18.69 5.07 2.19
N ILE A 45 18.33 6.31 1.91
CA ILE A 45 17.33 7.06 2.67
C ILE A 45 15.94 6.43 2.56
N GLN A 46 15.53 6.00 1.36
CA GLN A 46 14.26 5.28 1.18
C GLN A 46 14.22 3.98 1.97
N ASN A 47 15.34 3.27 2.06
CA ASN A 47 15.43 2.07 2.90
C ASN A 47 15.36 2.40 4.40
N GLN A 48 15.96 3.52 4.84
CA GLN A 48 15.87 3.95 6.23
C GLN A 48 14.44 4.32 6.63
N ILE A 49 13.74 5.11 5.82
CA ILE A 49 12.36 5.50 6.13
C ILE A 49 11.39 4.31 6.04
N LEU A 50 11.63 3.38 5.11
CA LEU A 50 10.91 2.10 5.06
C LEU A 50 11.14 1.30 6.34
N GLY A 51 12.38 1.14 6.79
CA GLY A 51 12.71 0.46 8.04
C GLY A 51 12.02 1.11 9.25
N ARG A 52 12.02 2.44 9.31
CA ARG A 52 11.31 3.20 10.34
C ARG A 52 9.81 2.90 10.33
N ALA A 53 9.18 2.97 9.16
CA ALA A 53 7.76 2.70 9.01
C ALA A 53 7.37 1.28 9.44
N LEU A 54 8.20 0.28 9.13
CA LEU A 54 7.96 -1.10 9.53
C LEU A 54 8.14 -1.32 11.04
N LEU A 55 9.17 -0.76 11.64
CA LEU A 55 9.43 -0.89 13.08
C LEU A 55 8.33 -0.25 13.94
N GLU A 56 7.73 0.84 13.49
CA GLU A 56 6.64 1.53 14.21
C GLU A 56 5.24 1.11 13.76
N SER A 57 5.15 0.11 12.90
CA SER A 57 3.85 -0.40 12.48
C SER A 57 3.10 -1.08 13.62
N ILE A 58 1.79 -0.94 13.62
CA ILE A 58 0.90 -1.50 14.65
C ILE A 58 -0.15 -2.36 13.96
N THR A 59 -0.36 -3.57 14.46
CA THR A 59 -1.44 -4.46 14.04
C THR A 59 -2.67 -4.32 14.93
N PHE A 60 -3.85 -4.52 14.34
CA PHE A 60 -5.13 -4.48 15.04
C PHE A 60 -6.14 -5.43 14.35
N PHE A 61 -7.34 -5.62 14.92
CA PHE A 61 -8.32 -6.62 14.48
C PHE A 61 -7.71 -8.03 14.37
N ASP A 62 -7.08 -8.48 15.47
CA ASP A 62 -6.43 -9.79 15.56
C ASP A 62 -5.38 -10.03 14.46
N GLY A 63 -4.62 -8.99 14.12
CA GLY A 63 -3.56 -9.05 13.10
C GLY A 63 -4.04 -8.93 11.67
N ARG A 64 -5.35 -8.84 11.43
CA ARG A 64 -5.91 -8.68 10.08
C ARG A 64 -5.66 -7.31 9.47
N CYS A 65 -5.35 -6.33 10.28
CA CYS A 65 -5.02 -4.99 9.82
C CYS A 65 -3.66 -4.54 10.37
N ILE A 66 -2.96 -3.76 9.57
CA ILE A 66 -1.69 -3.11 9.95
C ILE A 66 -1.71 -1.66 9.53
N PHE A 67 -1.19 -0.77 10.37
CA PHE A 67 -0.92 0.59 9.95
C PHE A 67 0.46 1.07 10.35
N SER A 68 0.95 2.08 9.63
CA SER A 68 2.13 2.85 10.00
C SER A 68 1.93 4.31 9.60
N ALA A 69 2.56 5.21 10.31
CA ALA A 69 2.45 6.64 10.08
C ALA A 69 3.83 7.31 10.18
N ILE A 70 4.14 8.19 9.22
CA ILE A 70 5.33 9.02 9.23
C ILE A 70 4.91 10.48 9.43
N ARG A 71 5.45 11.12 10.47
CA ARG A 71 5.18 12.51 10.78
C ARG A 71 6.08 13.45 9.99
N GLN A 72 5.68 14.70 9.91
CA GLN A 72 6.45 15.76 9.26
C GLN A 72 7.88 15.87 9.83
N SER A 73 8.03 15.80 11.16
CA SER A 73 9.35 15.86 11.81
C SER A 73 10.28 14.69 11.44
N GLU A 74 9.72 13.52 11.15
CA GLU A 74 10.50 12.38 10.69
C GLU A 74 10.89 12.55 9.23
N MET A 75 9.99 13.06 8.41
CA MET A 75 10.31 13.40 7.01
C MET A 75 11.44 14.44 6.93
N GLU A 76 11.38 15.47 7.77
CA GLU A 76 12.43 16.49 7.88
C GLU A 76 13.76 15.92 8.36
N PHE A 77 13.73 15.05 9.37
CA PHE A 77 14.92 14.40 9.90
C PHE A 77 15.66 13.54 8.85
N TYR A 78 14.90 12.80 8.04
CA TYR A 78 15.48 11.97 6.96
C TYR A 78 15.71 12.75 5.66
N GLY A 79 15.21 13.98 5.54
CA GLY A 79 15.31 14.78 4.32
C GLY A 79 14.51 14.17 3.16
N VAL A 80 13.35 13.57 3.44
CA VAL A 80 12.48 12.88 2.47
C VAL A 80 11.21 13.65 2.19
N ASP A 81 10.60 13.38 1.03
CA ASP A 81 9.28 13.89 0.67
C ASP A 81 8.29 12.76 0.37
N GLY A 82 7.08 13.11 -0.07
CA GLY A 82 6.03 12.14 -0.37
C GLY A 82 6.40 11.11 -1.44
N LYS A 83 7.36 11.40 -2.33
CA LYS A 83 7.83 10.47 -3.37
C LYS A 83 8.72 9.37 -2.81
N ASP A 84 9.40 9.64 -1.70
CA ASP A 84 10.25 8.66 -1.03
C ASP A 84 9.44 7.63 -0.23
N MET A 85 8.13 7.87 -0.05
CA MET A 85 7.22 6.96 0.65
C MET A 85 6.73 5.79 -0.20
N ASP A 86 7.08 5.77 -1.49
CA ASP A 86 6.62 4.73 -2.40
C ASP A 86 7.11 3.33 -2.00
N GLY A 87 6.17 2.38 -1.98
CA GLY A 87 6.43 0.98 -1.67
C GLY A 87 6.32 0.63 -0.17
N ILE A 88 6.24 1.60 0.75
CA ILE A 88 6.05 1.32 2.19
C ILE A 88 4.75 0.55 2.42
N ILE A 89 3.65 1.04 1.86
CA ILE A 89 2.33 0.40 1.98
C ILE A 89 2.34 -1.05 1.45
N ASP A 90 3.10 -1.32 0.39
CA ASP A 90 3.16 -2.65 -0.19
C ASP A 90 3.96 -3.62 0.70
N GLN A 91 4.98 -3.14 1.41
CA GLN A 91 5.69 -3.95 2.41
C GLN A 91 4.80 -4.26 3.61
N LEU A 92 4.05 -3.28 4.13
CA LEU A 92 3.07 -3.52 5.20
C LEU A 92 2.06 -4.59 4.80
N ARG A 93 1.54 -4.53 3.56
CA ARG A 93 0.58 -5.51 3.03
C ARG A 93 1.14 -6.93 2.92
N LEU A 94 2.47 -7.10 2.81
CA LEU A 94 3.10 -8.42 2.74
C LEU A 94 3.18 -9.15 4.08
N THR A 95 2.86 -8.48 5.18
CA THR A 95 2.80 -9.11 6.51
C THR A 95 1.79 -10.25 6.50
N GLU A 96 2.17 -11.41 7.02
CA GLU A 96 1.31 -12.59 7.08
C GLU A 96 0.07 -12.31 7.93
N GLY A 97 -1.09 -12.79 7.50
CA GLY A 97 -2.37 -12.58 8.17
C GLY A 97 -3.04 -11.23 7.87
N VAL A 98 -2.32 -10.27 7.31
CA VAL A 98 -2.86 -8.94 7.03
C VAL A 98 -3.80 -8.98 5.82
N GLU A 99 -5.04 -8.55 6.04
CA GLU A 99 -6.02 -8.27 5.00
C GLU A 99 -5.95 -6.81 4.54
N VAL A 100 -5.82 -5.86 5.47
CA VAL A 100 -5.76 -4.43 5.15
C VAL A 100 -4.49 -3.80 5.71
N ALA A 101 -3.74 -3.13 4.85
CA ALA A 101 -2.64 -2.26 5.22
C ALA A 101 -3.02 -0.79 5.02
N ILE A 102 -2.64 0.06 5.96
CA ILE A 102 -2.85 1.50 5.95
C ILE A 102 -1.50 2.18 6.17
N PHE A 103 -1.16 3.10 5.30
CA PHE A 103 0.02 3.93 5.48
C PHE A 103 -0.36 5.40 5.43
N LEU A 104 0.13 6.15 6.42
CA LEU A 104 -0.11 7.57 6.58
C LEU A 104 1.22 8.32 6.47
N TYR A 105 1.23 9.45 5.78
CA TYR A 105 2.28 10.43 5.99
C TYR A 105 1.70 11.84 6.10
N GLN A 106 2.28 12.63 6.97
CA GLN A 106 1.81 13.97 7.26
C GLN A 106 2.15 14.91 6.09
N SER A 107 1.16 15.58 5.52
CA SER A 107 1.29 16.52 4.40
C SER A 107 1.07 17.98 4.79
N GLY A 108 0.63 18.22 6.02
CA GLY A 108 0.38 19.54 6.57
C GLY A 108 0.09 19.49 8.07
N ALA A 109 -0.18 20.63 8.69
CA ALA A 109 -0.54 20.67 10.10
C ALA A 109 -1.87 19.91 10.32
N GLN A 110 -1.83 18.75 10.93
CA GLN A 110 -2.99 17.85 11.11
C GLN A 110 -3.63 17.38 9.78
N GLU A 111 -2.86 17.24 8.74
CA GLU A 111 -3.33 16.68 7.47
C GLU A 111 -2.44 15.49 7.07
N PHE A 112 -3.06 14.39 6.69
CA PHE A 112 -2.40 13.16 6.30
C PHE A 112 -2.82 12.71 4.91
N LYS A 113 -1.85 12.30 4.10
CA LYS A 113 -2.09 11.45 2.95
C LYS A 113 -2.22 10.01 3.43
N VAL A 114 -3.29 9.37 3.01
CA VAL A 114 -3.65 8.00 3.39
C VAL A 114 -3.56 7.11 2.17
N SER A 115 -2.79 6.06 2.29
CA SER A 115 -2.75 4.96 1.31
C SER A 115 -3.31 3.70 1.96
N MET A 116 -4.13 2.97 1.23
CA MET A 116 -4.73 1.71 1.68
C MET A 116 -4.50 0.62 0.65
N ARG A 117 -4.24 -0.59 1.13
CA ARG A 117 -4.18 -1.82 0.32
C ARG A 117 -5.00 -2.91 1.01
N SER A 118 -5.67 -3.73 0.24
CA SER A 118 -6.33 -4.94 0.75
C SER A 118 -5.96 -6.17 -0.07
N ARG A 119 -6.24 -7.36 0.48
CA ARG A 119 -5.99 -8.63 -0.23
C ARG A 119 -7.24 -9.15 -0.92
N TYR A 120 -8.28 -9.50 -0.16
CA TYR A 120 -9.40 -10.28 -0.67
C TYR A 120 -10.78 -9.73 -0.30
N LEU A 121 -10.96 -9.28 0.94
CA LEU A 121 -12.28 -9.04 1.53
C LEU A 121 -12.71 -7.57 1.43
N VAL A 122 -11.81 -6.65 1.77
CA VAL A 122 -12.15 -5.23 1.96
C VAL A 122 -11.99 -4.46 0.66
N ASP A 123 -13.03 -3.74 0.25
CA ASP A 123 -12.99 -2.76 -0.84
C ASP A 123 -12.53 -1.41 -0.29
N VAL A 124 -11.23 -1.14 -0.44
CA VAL A 124 -10.64 0.12 0.04
C VAL A 124 -11.00 1.32 -0.82
N SER A 125 -11.50 1.11 -2.06
CA SER A 125 -11.95 2.22 -2.91
C SER A 125 -13.20 2.89 -2.36
N ARG A 126 -14.13 2.10 -1.82
CA ARG A 126 -15.34 2.62 -1.15
C ARG A 126 -14.99 3.44 0.09
N ILE A 127 -14.00 2.97 0.86
CA ILE A 127 -13.53 3.69 2.04
C ILE A 127 -12.90 5.01 1.62
N ALA A 128 -11.99 4.99 0.65
CA ALA A 128 -11.34 6.21 0.15
C ALA A 128 -12.37 7.20 -0.41
N ALA A 129 -13.36 6.75 -1.17
CA ALA A 129 -14.41 7.59 -1.74
C ALA A 129 -15.25 8.28 -0.65
N PHE A 130 -15.53 7.61 0.48
CA PHE A 130 -16.23 8.20 1.61
C PHE A 130 -15.49 9.43 2.18
N PHE A 131 -14.15 9.41 2.14
CA PHE A 131 -13.30 10.52 2.58
C PHE A 131 -12.82 11.43 1.42
N GLY A 132 -13.54 11.45 0.29
CA GLY A 132 -13.25 12.33 -0.84
C GLY A 132 -12.04 11.93 -1.68
N GLY A 133 -11.54 10.71 -1.49
CA GLY A 133 -10.47 10.11 -2.29
C GLY A 133 -10.97 9.15 -3.36
N GLY A 134 -10.12 8.18 -3.75
CA GLY A 134 -10.50 7.19 -4.76
C GLY A 134 -9.41 6.17 -5.00
N GLY A 135 -9.62 5.34 -6.00
CA GLY A 135 -8.70 4.29 -6.41
C GLY A 135 -9.43 3.04 -6.90
N HIS A 136 -8.75 1.91 -6.77
CA HIS A 136 -9.29 0.60 -7.14
C HIS A 136 -9.64 -0.21 -5.89
N VAL A 137 -10.43 -1.26 -6.06
CA VAL A 137 -10.92 -2.14 -4.98
C VAL A 137 -9.82 -2.56 -4.00
N ARG A 138 -8.60 -2.83 -4.50
CA ARG A 138 -7.47 -3.33 -3.69
C ARG A 138 -6.37 -2.29 -3.41
N ALA A 139 -6.49 -1.09 -3.97
CA ALA A 139 -5.50 -0.02 -3.83
C ALA A 139 -6.17 1.34 -3.97
N ALA A 140 -6.28 2.08 -2.90
CA ALA A 140 -6.93 3.38 -2.89
C ALA A 140 -6.26 4.32 -1.89
N GLY A 141 -6.56 5.62 -2.00
CA GLY A 141 -6.04 6.65 -1.09
C GLY A 141 -6.96 7.85 -0.99
N CYS A 142 -6.77 8.60 0.09
CA CYS A 142 -7.48 9.85 0.36
C CYS A 142 -6.58 10.82 1.13
N SER A 143 -7.09 12.01 1.41
CA SER A 143 -6.50 12.93 2.39
C SER A 143 -7.45 13.05 3.57
N MET A 144 -6.92 13.05 4.78
CA MET A 144 -7.73 13.17 5.99
C MET A 144 -7.09 14.16 6.96
N SER A 145 -7.93 14.91 7.66
CA SER A 145 -7.52 15.85 8.72
C SER A 145 -7.76 15.25 10.09
N GLY A 146 -6.95 15.68 11.07
CA GLY A 146 -7.03 15.26 12.46
C GLY A 146 -5.71 14.68 12.96
N SER A 147 -5.72 14.03 14.12
CA SER A 147 -4.58 13.26 14.62
C SER A 147 -4.48 11.89 13.92
N ILE A 148 -3.32 11.23 14.01
CA ILE A 148 -3.17 9.85 13.53
C ILE A 148 -4.24 8.94 14.12
N HIS A 149 -4.55 9.11 15.42
CA HIS A 149 -5.58 8.34 16.12
C HIS A 149 -6.97 8.57 15.51
N ASP A 150 -7.34 9.82 15.21
CA ASP A 150 -8.64 10.15 14.60
C ASP A 150 -8.75 9.51 13.20
N VAL A 151 -7.69 9.62 12.39
CA VAL A 151 -7.65 9.04 11.05
C VAL A 151 -7.83 7.52 11.11
N ILE A 152 -7.06 6.84 11.97
CA ILE A 152 -7.15 5.37 12.09
C ILE A 152 -8.52 4.95 12.65
N ASN A 153 -9.05 5.61 13.65
CA ASN A 153 -10.39 5.29 14.17
C ASN A 153 -11.48 5.43 13.11
N ASN A 154 -11.47 6.52 12.36
CA ASN A 154 -12.43 6.73 11.29
C ASN A 154 -12.35 5.64 10.20
N LEU A 155 -11.15 5.26 9.78
CA LEU A 155 -10.94 4.19 8.81
C LEU A 155 -11.37 2.83 9.35
N SER A 156 -11.05 2.54 10.64
CA SER A 156 -11.34 1.28 11.31
C SER A 156 -12.83 0.94 11.30
N VAL A 157 -13.70 1.92 11.51
CA VAL A 157 -15.17 1.72 11.47
C VAL A 157 -15.63 1.16 10.13
N HIS A 158 -15.10 1.69 9.03
CA HIS A 158 -15.48 1.23 7.68
C HIS A 158 -14.86 -0.12 7.34
N ILE A 159 -13.64 -0.38 7.80
CA ILE A 159 -12.96 -1.65 7.62
C ILE A 159 -13.69 -2.75 8.39
N ALA A 160 -13.99 -2.53 9.68
CA ALA A 160 -14.70 -3.49 10.53
C ALA A 160 -16.03 -3.93 9.90
N ARG A 161 -16.84 -2.99 9.44
CA ARG A 161 -18.12 -3.29 8.78
C ARG A 161 -17.99 -4.25 7.59
N GLN A 162 -16.94 -4.11 6.80
CA GLN A 162 -16.71 -4.99 5.65
C GLN A 162 -16.15 -6.36 6.07
N LEU A 163 -15.27 -6.39 7.09
CA LEU A 163 -14.76 -7.64 7.64
C LEU A 163 -15.86 -8.48 8.30
N ASP A 164 -16.76 -7.84 9.06
CA ASP A 164 -17.90 -8.51 9.71
C ASP A 164 -18.89 -9.06 8.68
N ALA A 165 -19.22 -8.27 7.65
CA ALA A 165 -20.07 -8.71 6.55
C ALA A 165 -19.50 -9.92 5.80
N ALA A 166 -18.19 -9.98 5.62
CA ALA A 166 -17.54 -11.11 4.96
C ALA A 166 -17.52 -12.38 5.83
N SER A 167 -17.43 -12.23 7.16
CA SER A 167 -17.46 -13.35 8.10
C SER A 167 -18.87 -13.97 8.22
N GLY A 168 -19.94 -13.15 8.18
CA GLY A 168 -21.32 -13.63 8.24
C GLY A 168 -21.85 -14.27 6.95
N SER A 169 -21.10 -14.22 5.85
CA SER A 169 -21.46 -14.83 4.57
C SER A 169 -20.90 -16.26 4.41
N GLN A 170 -20.18 -16.78 5.41
CA GLN A 170 -19.59 -18.13 5.40
C GLN A 170 -20.33 -19.14 6.29
N GLU A 171 -21.42 -18.74 6.95
CA GLU A 171 -22.38 -19.62 7.62
C GLU A 171 -23.60 -19.88 6.70
#